data_e80d5b85619e2cc42b5528357dd25af0
#
_entry.id   e80d5b85619e2cc42b5528357dd25af0
#
_cell.length_a   1.000
_cell.length_b   1.000
_cell.length_c   1.000
_cell.angle_alpha   90.00
_cell.angle_beta   90.00
_cell.angle_gamma   90.00
#
_symmetry.space_group_name_H-M   'P 1'
#
loop_
_entity.id
_entity.type
_entity.pdbx_description
1 polymer ?
#
loop_
_entity_poly.entity_id
_entity_poly.type
_entity_poly.pdbx_seq_one_letter_code
_entity_poly.pdbx_strand_id
1 'polypeptide(L)'
;MQPIKLKLSSDGAHATMTVAGVTADLAAPDIDRLIRDLAAVRAKMTPVHPAEPPNDPAKVHHSDNLLWTVKAAPEKSVIQFATQHPGLGWMAMWLSRAQVEDLQTSFEFELVKIPEG
;
A
#
# COMPACT_ATOMS: atom_id res chain seq x y z
N MET A 1 19.09 3.41 -20.37
CA MET A 1 18.37 2.19 -20.77
C MET A 1 17.41 1.78 -19.68
N GLN A 2 16.16 1.55 -20.02
CA GLN A 2 15.18 1.04 -19.05
C GLN A 2 15.09 -0.47 -19.20
N PRO A 3 15.48 -1.22 -18.16
CA PRO A 3 15.43 -2.68 -18.24
C PRO A 3 14.01 -3.23 -18.21
N ILE A 4 13.04 -2.46 -17.71
CA ILE A 4 11.65 -2.89 -17.58
C ILE A 4 10.73 -1.83 -18.15
N LYS A 5 9.78 -2.27 -19.00
CA LYS A 5 8.72 -1.41 -19.53
C LYS A 5 7.37 -2.02 -19.23
N LEU A 6 6.42 -1.18 -18.83
CA LEU A 6 5.04 -1.58 -18.57
C LEU A 6 4.12 -0.77 -19.47
N LYS A 7 3.16 -1.44 -20.10
CA LYS A 7 2.20 -0.79 -20.98
C LYS A 7 0.80 -1.36 -20.72
N LEU A 8 -0.14 -0.48 -20.45
CA LEU A 8 -1.54 -0.85 -20.30
C LEU A 8 -2.17 -1.06 -21.67
N SER A 9 -3.01 -2.09 -21.83
CA SER A 9 -3.77 -2.31 -23.05
C SER A 9 -4.84 -1.22 -23.23
N SER A 10 -5.30 -1.07 -24.47
CA SER A 10 -6.30 -0.03 -24.81
C SER A 10 -7.63 -0.23 -24.08
N ASP A 11 -8.00 -1.47 -23.76
CA ASP A 11 -9.23 -1.78 -23.02
C ASP A 11 -9.04 -1.79 -21.51
N GLY A 12 -7.81 -1.61 -21.01
CA GLY A 12 -7.52 -1.59 -19.59
C GLY A 12 -7.54 -2.95 -18.90
N ALA A 13 -7.73 -4.04 -19.64
CA ALA A 13 -7.90 -5.37 -19.06
C ALA A 13 -6.59 -6.16 -18.95
N HIS A 14 -5.56 -5.74 -19.68
CA HIS A 14 -4.27 -6.42 -19.73
C HIS A 14 -3.14 -5.40 -19.65
N ALA A 15 -1.98 -5.88 -19.24
CA ALA A 15 -0.75 -5.09 -19.31
C ALA A 15 0.35 -5.95 -19.95
N THR A 16 1.23 -5.31 -20.71
CA THR A 16 2.43 -5.97 -21.20
C THR A 16 3.62 -5.52 -20.37
N MET A 17 4.46 -6.46 -19.99
CA MET A 17 5.71 -6.19 -19.29
C MET A 17 6.86 -6.70 -20.15
N THR A 18 7.82 -5.82 -20.43
CA THR A 18 9.02 -6.16 -21.17
C THR A 18 10.21 -6.09 -20.25
N VAL A 19 10.96 -7.18 -20.15
CA VAL A 19 12.18 -7.25 -19.34
C VAL A 19 13.29 -7.77 -20.24
N ALA A 20 14.34 -6.96 -20.42
CA ALA A 20 15.50 -7.32 -21.25
C ALA A 20 15.11 -7.82 -22.65
N GLY A 21 14.13 -7.16 -23.27
CA GLY A 21 13.67 -7.49 -24.62
C GLY A 21 12.63 -8.62 -24.69
N VAL A 22 12.33 -9.27 -23.57
CA VAL A 22 11.31 -10.34 -23.53
C VAL A 22 10.00 -9.74 -23.02
N THR A 23 8.92 -9.94 -23.77
CA THR A 23 7.61 -9.35 -23.46
C THR A 23 6.65 -10.43 -23.01
N ALA A 24 5.91 -10.16 -21.93
CA ALA A 24 4.84 -11.00 -21.43
C ALA A 24 3.54 -10.20 -21.37
N ASP A 25 2.42 -10.86 -21.71
CA ASP A 25 1.09 -10.28 -21.59
C ASP A 25 0.47 -10.79 -20.29
N LEU A 26 0.02 -9.87 -19.43
CA LEU A 26 -0.42 -10.19 -18.08
C LEU A 26 -1.86 -9.71 -17.85
N ALA A 27 -2.69 -10.60 -17.33
CA ALA A 27 -4.03 -10.24 -16.86
C ALA A 27 -3.96 -9.67 -15.44
N ALA A 28 -5.06 -9.08 -14.98
CA ALA A 28 -5.09 -8.46 -13.64
C ALA A 28 -4.66 -9.41 -12.51
N PRO A 29 -5.11 -10.68 -12.46
CA PRO A 29 -4.63 -11.59 -11.42
C PRO A 29 -3.12 -11.84 -11.44
N ASP A 30 -2.52 -11.84 -12.63
CA ASP A 30 -1.07 -12.00 -12.76
C ASP A 30 -0.33 -10.79 -12.19
N ILE A 31 -0.86 -9.59 -12.47
CA ILE A 31 -0.29 -8.35 -11.94
C ILE A 31 -0.41 -8.33 -10.41
N ASP A 32 -1.57 -8.71 -9.86
CA ASP A 32 -1.77 -8.75 -8.42
C ASP A 32 -0.77 -9.70 -7.74
N ARG A 33 -0.54 -10.86 -8.34
CA ARG A 33 0.43 -11.83 -7.84
C ARG A 33 1.84 -11.26 -7.90
N LEU A 34 2.19 -10.60 -9.00
CA LEU A 34 3.50 -9.99 -9.19
C LEU A 34 3.76 -8.91 -8.14
N ILE A 35 2.77 -8.07 -7.86
CA ILE A 35 2.88 -7.04 -6.83
C ILE A 35 3.18 -7.67 -5.47
N ARG A 36 2.45 -8.73 -5.10
CA ARG A 36 2.68 -9.42 -3.83
C ARG A 36 4.07 -10.06 -3.77
N ASP A 37 4.49 -10.70 -4.84
CA ASP A 37 5.81 -11.35 -4.90
C ASP A 37 6.92 -10.32 -4.81
N LEU A 38 6.79 -9.22 -5.55
CA LEU A 38 7.77 -8.14 -5.51
C LEU A 38 7.84 -7.50 -4.13
N ALA A 39 6.70 -7.29 -3.48
CA ALA A 39 6.67 -6.74 -2.13
C ALA A 39 7.38 -7.68 -1.14
N ALA A 40 7.13 -8.99 -1.24
CA ALA A 40 7.78 -9.98 -0.39
C ALA A 40 9.31 -10.00 -0.57
N VAL A 41 9.76 -9.91 -1.82
CA VAL A 41 11.20 -9.83 -2.12
C VAL A 41 11.79 -8.53 -1.59
N ARG A 42 11.11 -7.40 -1.86
CA ARG A 42 11.59 -6.09 -1.41
C ARG A 42 11.74 -6.02 0.11
N ALA A 43 10.83 -6.67 0.84
CA ALA A 43 10.89 -6.70 2.31
C ALA A 43 12.16 -7.36 2.84
N LYS A 44 12.80 -8.21 2.03
CA LYS A 44 14.03 -8.92 2.40
C LYS A 44 15.29 -8.28 1.80
N MET A 45 15.14 -7.26 0.98
CA MET A 45 16.27 -6.59 0.34
C MET A 45 16.85 -5.51 1.24
N THR A 46 18.10 -5.18 1.00
CA THR A 46 18.76 -4.03 1.62
C THR A 46 19.00 -2.96 0.56
N PRO A 47 18.92 -1.66 0.89
CA PRO A 47 18.59 -1.14 2.22
C PRO A 47 17.11 -1.36 2.55
N VAL A 48 16.82 -1.55 3.86
CA VAL A 48 15.42 -1.62 4.31
C VAL A 48 14.78 -0.25 4.22
N HIS A 49 13.45 -0.22 4.14
CA HIS A 49 12.74 1.05 4.19
C HIS A 49 13.02 1.76 5.53
N PRO A 50 13.24 3.08 5.52
CA PRO A 50 13.50 3.81 6.76
C PRO A 50 12.28 3.80 7.69
N ALA A 51 12.57 3.84 9.02
CA ALA A 51 11.50 3.88 10.02
C ALA A 51 10.73 5.20 9.99
N GLU A 52 11.36 6.27 9.50
CA GLU A 52 10.71 7.58 9.38
C GLU A 52 10.22 7.79 7.95
N PRO A 53 9.05 8.42 7.77
CA PRO A 53 8.55 8.72 6.43
C PRO A 53 9.51 9.63 5.67
N PRO A 54 9.66 9.44 4.35
CA PRO A 54 10.49 10.33 3.55
C PRO A 54 9.87 11.73 3.46
N ASN A 55 10.73 12.75 3.41
CA ASN A 55 10.28 14.13 3.24
C ASN A 55 9.86 14.44 1.79
N ASP A 56 10.36 13.67 0.84
CA ASP A 56 10.02 13.85 -0.58
C ASP A 56 8.68 13.17 -0.87
N PRO A 57 7.62 13.96 -1.22
CA PRO A 57 6.31 13.37 -1.50
C PRO A 57 6.33 12.34 -2.64
N ALA A 58 7.26 12.44 -3.57
CA ALA A 58 7.35 11.50 -4.68
C ALA A 58 7.74 10.08 -4.23
N LYS A 59 8.29 9.94 -3.02
CA LYS A 59 8.67 8.63 -2.46
C LYS A 59 7.60 8.01 -1.60
N VAL A 60 6.44 8.64 -1.49
CA VAL A 60 5.33 8.17 -0.67
C VAL A 60 4.12 7.95 -1.56
N HIS A 61 3.45 6.82 -1.39
CA HIS A 61 2.18 6.58 -2.07
C HIS A 61 1.07 7.30 -1.34
N HIS A 62 0.38 8.20 -2.02
CA HIS A 62 -0.70 8.99 -1.46
C HIS A 62 -2.04 8.46 -1.94
N SER A 63 -3.03 8.50 -1.07
CA SER A 63 -4.41 8.19 -1.40
C SER A 63 -5.30 9.20 -0.70
N ASP A 64 -6.09 9.94 -1.47
CA ASP A 64 -6.97 10.99 -0.96
C ASP A 64 -8.44 10.58 -0.92
N ASN A 65 -8.77 9.42 -1.42
CA ASN A 65 -10.13 8.90 -1.43
C ASN A 65 -10.15 7.53 -0.75
N LEU A 66 -9.80 7.54 0.54
CA LEU A 66 -9.53 6.34 1.30
C LEU A 66 -10.80 5.54 1.62
N LEU A 67 -10.82 4.29 1.21
CA LEU A 67 -11.75 3.30 1.74
C LEU A 67 -11.06 2.56 2.88
N TRP A 68 -11.77 2.37 3.98
CA TRP A 68 -11.18 1.72 5.15
C TRP A 68 -12.23 0.98 5.96
N THR A 69 -11.77 0.00 6.72
CA THR A 69 -12.59 -0.71 7.69
C THR A 69 -11.81 -0.93 8.98
N VAL A 70 -12.53 -0.99 10.08
CA VAL A 70 -11.96 -1.29 11.41
C VAL A 70 -12.79 -2.40 12.02
N LYS A 71 -12.13 -3.47 12.49
CA LYS A 71 -12.82 -4.61 13.06
C LYS A 71 -12.02 -5.17 14.22
N ALA A 72 -12.69 -5.40 15.35
CA ALA A 72 -12.04 -6.04 16.49
C ALA A 72 -11.89 -7.54 16.24
N ALA A 73 -10.77 -8.10 16.70
CA ALA A 73 -10.54 -9.53 16.80
C ALA A 73 -10.25 -9.83 18.27
N PRO A 74 -11.32 -9.97 19.11
CA PRO A 74 -11.13 -10.09 20.57
C PRO A 74 -10.29 -11.31 20.98
N GLU A 75 -10.39 -12.39 20.23
CA GLU A 75 -9.65 -13.62 20.51
C GLU A 75 -8.13 -13.44 20.35
N LYS A 76 -7.72 -12.42 19.61
CA LYS A 76 -6.30 -12.09 19.40
C LYS A 76 -5.90 -10.82 20.15
N SER A 77 -6.84 -10.16 20.80
CA SER A 77 -6.63 -8.89 21.51
C SER A 77 -6.08 -7.79 20.62
N VAL A 78 -6.54 -7.74 19.38
CA VAL A 78 -6.11 -6.74 18.39
C VAL A 78 -7.29 -6.18 17.63
N ILE A 79 -7.06 -5.07 16.96
CA ILE A 79 -7.97 -4.48 15.98
C ILE A 79 -7.34 -4.60 14.61
N GLN A 80 -8.10 -5.04 13.63
CA GLN A 80 -7.69 -5.03 12.24
C GLN A 80 -8.11 -3.70 11.62
N PHE A 81 -7.14 -2.97 11.11
CA PHE A 81 -7.35 -1.75 10.33
C PHE A 81 -7.00 -2.08 8.89
N ALA A 82 -7.97 -1.96 8.00
CA ALA A 82 -7.73 -2.25 6.59
C ALA A 82 -8.01 -1.01 5.74
N THR A 83 -7.16 -0.77 4.77
CA THR A 83 -7.29 0.34 3.81
C THR A 83 -7.14 -0.19 2.40
N GLN A 84 -7.79 0.48 1.45
CA GLN A 84 -7.68 0.11 0.04
C GLN A 84 -6.77 1.08 -0.70
N HIS A 85 -5.81 0.54 -1.42
CA HIS A 85 -4.96 1.30 -2.34
C HIS A 85 -5.32 0.86 -3.77
N PRO A 86 -5.47 1.80 -4.72
CA PRO A 86 -5.90 1.43 -6.08
C PRO A 86 -5.04 0.37 -6.76
N GLY A 87 -3.72 0.43 -6.59
CA GLY A 87 -2.81 -0.53 -7.19
C GLY A 87 -2.55 -1.76 -6.34
N LEU A 88 -2.49 -1.59 -5.01
CA LEU A 88 -2.12 -2.67 -4.10
C LEU A 88 -3.33 -3.48 -3.60
N GLY A 89 -4.55 -2.95 -3.78
CA GLY A 89 -5.74 -3.56 -3.22
C GLY A 89 -5.85 -3.33 -1.71
N TRP A 90 -6.52 -4.23 -1.02
CA TRP A 90 -6.72 -4.11 0.42
C TRP A 90 -5.45 -4.50 1.18
N MET A 91 -5.05 -3.62 2.11
CA MET A 91 -3.94 -3.86 3.02
C MET A 91 -4.49 -3.83 4.44
N ALA A 92 -4.09 -4.79 5.25
CA ALA A 92 -4.57 -4.88 6.63
C ALA A 92 -3.40 -4.80 7.61
N MET A 93 -3.65 -4.14 8.73
CA MET A 93 -2.71 -4.04 9.84
C MET A 93 -3.38 -4.52 11.11
N TRP A 94 -2.63 -5.22 11.94
CA TRP A 94 -3.08 -5.67 13.25
C TRP A 94 -2.53 -4.71 14.30
N LEU A 95 -3.42 -4.08 15.05
CA LEU A 95 -3.03 -3.06 16.03
C LEU A 95 -3.43 -3.53 17.43
N SER A 96 -2.49 -3.44 18.36
CA SER A 96 -2.77 -3.67 19.78
C SER A 96 -3.61 -2.51 20.33
N ARG A 97 -4.21 -2.73 21.53
CA ARG A 97 -4.92 -1.66 22.22
C ARG A 97 -4.04 -0.42 22.41
N ALA A 98 -2.79 -0.62 22.85
CA ALA A 98 -1.86 0.50 23.07
C ALA A 98 -1.60 1.29 21.79
N GLN A 99 -1.42 0.58 20.66
CA GLN A 99 -1.22 1.24 19.37
C GLN A 99 -2.45 2.03 18.93
N VAL A 100 -3.65 1.47 19.14
CA VAL A 100 -4.90 2.17 18.80
C VAL A 100 -5.05 3.42 19.64
N GLU A 101 -4.81 3.33 20.96
CA GLU A 101 -4.91 4.48 21.85
C GLU A 101 -3.92 5.57 21.47
N ASP A 102 -2.71 5.19 21.09
CA ASP A 102 -1.69 6.13 20.62
C ASP A 102 -2.12 6.82 19.32
N LEU A 103 -2.66 6.06 18.37
CA LEU A 103 -3.20 6.62 17.13
C LEU A 103 -4.35 7.59 17.39
N GLN A 104 -5.27 7.23 18.29
CA GLN A 104 -6.39 8.10 18.66
C GLN A 104 -5.88 9.44 19.18
N THR A 105 -4.91 9.40 20.09
CA THR A 105 -4.32 10.61 20.67
C THR A 105 -3.65 11.45 19.59
N SER A 106 -2.92 10.81 18.68
CA SER A 106 -2.24 11.51 17.58
C SER A 106 -3.24 12.18 16.65
N PHE A 107 -4.31 11.46 16.27
CA PHE A 107 -5.36 12.03 15.43
C PHE A 107 -6.05 13.23 16.10
N GLU A 108 -6.38 13.10 17.39
CA GLU A 108 -7.02 14.18 18.13
C GLU A 108 -6.13 15.42 18.20
N PHE A 109 -4.84 15.22 18.44
CA PHE A 109 -3.86 16.29 18.49
C PHE A 109 -3.78 17.07 17.17
N GLU A 110 -3.76 16.35 16.05
CA GLU A 110 -3.65 16.96 14.73
C GLU A 110 -4.98 17.52 14.22
N LEU A 111 -6.09 16.89 14.59
CA LEU A 111 -7.42 17.26 14.10
C LEU A 111 -7.78 18.70 14.47
N VAL A 112 -7.36 19.18 15.65
CA VAL A 112 -7.67 20.56 16.10
C VAL A 112 -7.03 21.61 15.20
N LYS A 113 -6.04 21.25 14.41
CA LYS A 113 -5.34 22.16 13.48
C LYS A 113 -6.10 22.32 12.15
N ILE A 114 -7.11 21.48 11.91
CA ILE A 114 -7.88 21.51 10.67
C ILE A 114 -9.18 22.25 10.93
N PRO A 115 -9.52 23.27 10.12
CA PRO A 115 -10.79 23.98 10.30
C PRO A 115 -11.98 23.05 10.10
N GLU A 116 -13.04 23.30 10.85
CA GLU A 116 -14.33 22.66 10.60
C GLU A 116 -14.88 23.13 9.26
N GLY A 117 -15.33 22.17 8.42
CA GLY A 117 -15.75 22.57 7.09
C GLY A 117 -16.89 21.79 6.53
#